data_62ffdbe7060f18db0a8d253b872c4479
#
_entry.id   62ffdbe7060f18db0a8d253b872c4479
#
_cell.length_a   1.000
_cell.length_b   1.000
_cell.length_c   1.000
_cell.angle_alpha   90.00
_cell.angle_beta   90.00
_cell.angle_gamma   90.00
#
_symmetry.space_group_name_H-M   'P 1'
#
loop_
_entity.id
_entity.type
_entity.pdbx_description
1 polymer ?
#
loop_
_entity_poly.entity_id
_entity_poly.type
_entity_poly.pdbx_seq_one_letter_code
_entity_poly.pdbx_strand_id
1 'polypeptide(L)'
;MDVVVFDIETDGFNPTKIHVFSWESNGVVQSTSSYERMREVLEGASAVCGHNIVQFDLPALERLTGAVPKGMIVDTLPLSWYLNHKYMRHGLADYGERYGVPKPKVEDWVGLTYEEYKHRCEEDVKINSRLWKELRSKLNRLYKGDYTNLVNYLTFKMECLRDQEAYGWKLDVTKAQHLHDKLLEEKQHKEDALSRAMPEKIMTMVRNPPKNMHKKDGSLSAHGERWKQTLADTLCPQLLWPQSRL
;
A
#
# COMPACT_ATOMS: atom_id res chain seq x y z
N MET A 1 28.29 -2.42 14.19
CA MET A 1 27.32 -3.49 13.98
C MET A 1 26.99 -3.47 12.50
N ASP A 2 27.29 -4.55 11.82
CA ASP A 2 26.99 -4.69 10.39
C ASP A 2 25.51 -5.06 10.27
N VAL A 3 24.73 -4.21 9.61
CA VAL A 3 23.29 -4.35 9.48
C VAL A 3 22.97 -4.65 8.02
N VAL A 4 22.36 -5.79 7.77
CA VAL A 4 21.85 -6.17 6.45
C VAL A 4 20.47 -5.59 6.29
N VAL A 5 20.30 -4.63 5.37
CA VAL A 5 19.00 -4.08 5.00
C VAL A 5 18.46 -4.91 3.86
N PHE A 6 17.24 -5.47 3.99
CA PHE A 6 16.70 -6.37 2.99
C PHE A 6 15.22 -6.12 2.71
N ASP A 7 14.74 -6.69 1.61
CA ASP A 7 13.35 -6.73 1.17
C ASP A 7 13.11 -7.99 0.33
N ILE A 8 11.86 -8.42 0.18
CA ILE A 8 11.47 -9.54 -0.69
C ILE A 8 10.29 -9.17 -1.59
N GLU A 9 10.24 -9.77 -2.78
CA GLU A 9 9.05 -9.77 -3.61
C GLU A 9 8.50 -11.18 -3.74
N THR A 10 7.20 -11.32 -3.61
CA THR A 10 6.49 -12.60 -3.52
C THR A 10 5.31 -12.67 -4.48
N ASP A 11 4.71 -13.86 -4.60
CA ASP A 11 3.52 -14.11 -5.43
C ASP A 11 2.19 -13.66 -4.80
N GLY A 12 2.22 -13.00 -3.63
CA GLY A 12 1.03 -12.46 -2.98
C GLY A 12 1.13 -12.36 -1.47
N PHE A 13 0.02 -11.98 -0.82
CA PHE A 13 -0.02 -11.81 0.65
C PHE A 13 0.09 -13.13 1.44
N ASN A 14 -0.30 -14.25 0.85
CA ASN A 14 -0.04 -15.60 1.36
C ASN A 14 0.98 -16.31 0.45
N PRO A 15 2.26 -15.91 0.51
CA PRO A 15 3.21 -16.30 -0.51
C PRO A 15 3.45 -17.80 -0.52
N THR A 16 3.46 -18.37 -1.73
CA THR A 16 3.91 -19.73 -2.00
C THR A 16 5.31 -19.74 -2.61
N LYS A 17 5.76 -18.56 -3.06
CA LYS A 17 7.05 -18.38 -3.70
C LYS A 17 7.61 -16.99 -3.41
N ILE A 18 8.94 -16.93 -3.17
CA ILE A 18 9.71 -15.69 -3.18
C ILE A 18 10.37 -15.59 -4.55
N HIS A 19 10.03 -14.51 -5.28
CA HIS A 19 10.60 -14.25 -6.60
C HIS A 19 12.02 -13.73 -6.52
N VAL A 20 12.27 -12.85 -5.56
CA VAL A 20 13.56 -12.23 -5.32
C VAL A 20 13.71 -11.81 -3.86
N PHE A 21 14.92 -11.88 -3.37
CA PHE A 21 15.40 -11.31 -2.13
C PHE A 21 16.54 -10.37 -2.47
N SER A 22 16.42 -9.11 -2.07
CA SER A 22 17.47 -8.10 -2.26
C SER A 22 17.95 -7.61 -0.92
N TRP A 23 19.26 -7.34 -0.82
CA TRP A 23 19.84 -6.82 0.42
C TRP A 23 20.99 -5.85 0.16
N GLU A 24 21.17 -4.89 1.07
CA GLU A 24 22.34 -4.03 1.13
C GLU A 24 23.20 -4.42 2.32
N SER A 25 24.49 -4.65 2.06
CA SER A 25 25.52 -4.75 3.06
C SER A 25 26.72 -3.93 2.63
N ASN A 26 27.28 -3.12 3.54
CA ASN A 26 28.44 -2.26 3.27
C ASN A 26 28.28 -1.35 2.03
N GLY A 27 27.06 -0.89 1.75
CA GLY A 27 26.76 0.02 0.63
C GLY A 27 26.62 -0.67 -0.72
N VAL A 28 26.67 -1.99 -0.77
CA VAL A 28 26.48 -2.79 -1.99
C VAL A 28 25.13 -3.48 -1.93
N VAL A 29 24.30 -3.24 -2.94
CA VAL A 29 23.01 -3.94 -3.12
C VAL A 29 23.25 -5.19 -3.95
N GLN A 30 22.71 -6.31 -3.50
CA GLN A 30 22.76 -7.61 -4.15
C GLN A 30 21.37 -8.22 -4.16
N SER A 31 21.12 -9.16 -5.08
CA SER A 31 19.84 -9.83 -5.22
C SER A 31 20.02 -11.30 -5.54
N THR A 32 19.09 -12.15 -5.08
CA THR A 32 19.09 -13.59 -5.36
C THR A 32 17.67 -14.15 -5.40
N SER A 33 17.49 -15.23 -6.15
CA SER A 33 16.32 -16.11 -6.09
C SER A 33 16.60 -17.43 -5.37
N SER A 34 17.86 -17.67 -4.94
CA SER A 34 18.26 -18.88 -4.23
C SER A 34 17.82 -18.84 -2.77
N TYR A 35 16.97 -19.76 -2.34
CA TYR A 35 16.51 -19.90 -0.96
C TYR A 35 17.66 -20.21 0.01
N GLU A 36 18.65 -20.96 -0.44
CA GLU A 36 19.85 -21.23 0.34
C GLU A 36 20.64 -19.95 0.63
N ARG A 37 20.82 -19.12 -0.41
CA ARG A 37 21.52 -17.84 -0.27
C ARG A 37 20.75 -16.85 0.62
N MET A 38 19.42 -16.83 0.55
CA MET A 38 18.56 -16.03 1.45
C MET A 38 18.81 -16.41 2.91
N ARG A 39 18.83 -17.71 3.20
CA ARG A 39 19.10 -18.24 4.54
C ARG A 39 20.50 -17.86 5.04
N GLU A 40 21.54 -18.07 4.21
CA GLU A 40 22.91 -17.70 4.57
C GLU A 40 23.04 -16.23 4.96
N VAL A 41 22.45 -15.33 4.16
CA VAL A 41 22.50 -13.88 4.40
C VAL A 41 21.79 -13.52 5.70
N LEU A 42 20.58 -14.04 5.93
CA LEU A 42 19.78 -13.72 7.12
C LEU A 42 20.39 -14.29 8.40
N GLU A 43 20.82 -15.55 8.38
CA GLU A 43 21.38 -16.22 9.57
C GLU A 43 22.81 -15.76 9.89
N GLY A 44 23.55 -15.29 8.87
CA GLY A 44 24.90 -14.77 9.04
C GLY A 44 24.97 -13.31 9.53
N ALA A 45 23.87 -12.56 9.44
CA ALA A 45 23.84 -11.17 9.80
C ALA A 45 23.82 -10.95 11.33
N SER A 46 24.62 -10.00 11.82
CA SER A 46 24.57 -9.58 13.23
C SER A 46 23.32 -8.76 13.55
N ALA A 47 22.74 -8.13 12.56
CA ALA A 47 21.43 -7.48 12.60
C ALA A 47 20.80 -7.46 11.20
N VAL A 48 19.50 -7.64 11.13
CA VAL A 48 18.70 -7.49 9.91
C VAL A 48 17.75 -6.30 10.04
N CYS A 49 17.54 -5.62 8.94
CA CYS A 49 16.70 -4.42 8.90
C CYS A 49 15.80 -4.48 7.67
N GLY A 50 14.53 -4.21 7.84
CA GLY A 50 13.58 -4.12 6.75
C GLY A 50 12.38 -3.26 7.14
N HIS A 51 11.39 -3.14 6.26
CA HIS A 51 10.22 -2.31 6.48
C HIS A 51 8.95 -3.17 6.56
N ASN A 52 8.34 -3.24 7.75
CA ASN A 52 7.22 -4.15 8.04
C ASN A 52 7.59 -5.64 7.99
N ILE A 53 8.86 -5.95 8.18
CA ILE A 53 9.40 -7.32 8.03
C ILE A 53 8.88 -8.30 9.06
N VAL A 54 8.54 -7.84 10.26
CA VAL A 54 8.02 -8.70 11.33
C VAL A 54 6.64 -9.25 10.97
N GLN A 55 5.85 -8.47 10.25
CA GLN A 55 4.51 -8.88 9.82
C GLN A 55 4.52 -9.75 8.57
N PHE A 56 5.44 -9.51 7.64
CA PHE A 56 5.36 -10.13 6.33
C PHE A 56 6.63 -10.89 5.93
N ASP A 57 7.76 -10.22 5.78
CA ASP A 57 8.95 -10.81 5.15
C ASP A 57 9.54 -11.97 5.97
N LEU A 58 9.70 -11.77 7.27
CA LEU A 58 10.30 -12.80 8.14
C LEU A 58 9.44 -14.05 8.24
N PRO A 59 8.12 -13.99 8.46
CA PRO A 59 7.25 -15.16 8.40
C PRO A 59 7.26 -15.89 7.05
N ALA A 60 7.32 -15.14 5.94
CA ALA A 60 7.39 -15.72 4.60
C ALA A 60 8.72 -16.44 4.38
N LEU A 61 9.84 -15.83 4.76
CA LEU A 61 11.18 -16.41 4.67
C LEU A 61 11.33 -17.66 5.56
N GLU A 62 10.88 -17.60 6.81
CA GLU A 62 10.90 -18.75 7.72
C GLU A 62 10.11 -19.93 7.13
N ARG A 63 8.88 -19.68 6.69
CA ARG A 63 7.99 -20.71 6.16
C ARG A 63 8.52 -21.35 4.87
N LEU A 64 9.05 -20.55 3.94
CA LEU A 64 9.43 -21.01 2.60
C LEU A 64 10.87 -21.49 2.52
N THR A 65 11.75 -20.91 3.33
CA THR A 65 13.19 -21.20 3.26
C THR A 65 13.75 -21.85 4.53
N GLY A 66 13.03 -21.78 5.64
CA GLY A 66 13.50 -22.15 6.98
C GLY A 66 14.50 -21.14 7.56
N ALA A 67 14.65 -19.95 6.96
CA ALA A 67 15.60 -18.94 7.41
C ALA A 67 15.05 -18.19 8.63
N VAL A 68 15.83 -18.14 9.72
CA VAL A 68 15.50 -17.40 10.94
C VAL A 68 16.69 -16.52 11.30
N PRO A 69 16.52 -15.18 11.36
CA PRO A 69 17.59 -14.30 11.80
C PRO A 69 18.07 -14.65 13.20
N LYS A 70 19.40 -14.72 13.39
CA LYS A 70 20.03 -14.97 14.70
C LYS A 70 20.42 -13.66 15.39
N GLY A 71 20.50 -12.58 14.63
CA GLY A 71 20.87 -11.26 15.09
C GLY A 71 19.67 -10.40 15.49
N MET A 72 19.94 -9.12 15.77
CA MET A 72 18.90 -8.16 16.11
C MET A 72 17.99 -7.90 14.90
N ILE A 73 16.68 -7.88 15.13
CA ILE A 73 15.68 -7.54 14.12
C ILE A 73 15.32 -6.05 14.27
N VAL A 74 15.44 -5.32 13.18
CA VAL A 74 15.09 -3.90 13.10
C VAL A 74 13.97 -3.71 12.09
N ASP A 75 12.77 -3.40 12.56
CA ASP A 75 11.67 -3.05 11.69
C ASP A 75 11.53 -1.51 11.61
N THR A 76 11.75 -0.97 10.43
CA THR A 76 11.74 0.50 10.22
C THR A 76 10.34 1.08 10.25
N LEU A 77 9.28 0.29 10.05
CA LEU A 77 7.91 0.79 10.11
C LEU A 77 7.53 1.26 11.52
N PRO A 78 7.56 0.42 12.58
CA PRO A 78 7.25 0.85 13.94
C PRO A 78 8.25 1.88 14.47
N LEU A 79 9.52 1.80 14.07
CA LEU A 79 10.50 2.84 14.39
C LEU A 79 10.14 4.18 13.79
N SER A 80 9.64 4.20 12.56
CA SER A 80 9.21 5.43 11.90
C SER A 80 7.96 6.02 12.56
N TRP A 81 7.02 5.21 13.01
CA TRP A 81 5.88 5.70 13.80
C TRP A 81 6.34 6.37 15.09
N TYR A 82 7.29 5.76 15.77
CA TYR A 82 7.82 6.28 17.02
C TYR A 82 8.63 7.57 16.86
N LEU A 83 9.54 7.62 15.88
CA LEU A 83 10.48 8.74 15.72
C LEU A 83 9.96 9.85 14.79
N ASN A 84 9.06 9.54 13.90
CA ASN A 84 8.52 10.44 12.88
C ASN A 84 7.01 10.66 13.06
N HIS A 85 6.51 10.66 14.28
CA HIS A 85 5.08 10.76 14.62
C HIS A 85 4.31 11.94 13.99
N LYS A 86 5.02 12.93 13.45
CA LYS A 86 4.43 14.07 12.71
C LYS A 86 4.02 13.70 11.29
N TYR A 87 4.49 12.60 10.76
CA TYR A 87 4.12 12.16 9.43
C TYR A 87 2.80 11.40 9.47
N MET A 88 1.96 11.64 8.46
CA MET A 88 0.68 10.94 8.32
C MET A 88 0.84 9.58 7.64
N ARG A 89 1.92 9.43 6.89
CA ARG A 89 2.20 8.22 6.11
C ARG A 89 3.63 7.76 6.34
N HIS A 90 3.81 6.47 6.48
CA HIS A 90 5.06 5.82 6.83
C HIS A 90 5.49 4.71 5.85
N GLY A 91 4.80 4.55 4.72
CA GLY A 91 5.15 3.57 3.71
C GLY A 91 6.45 3.90 2.97
N LEU A 92 7.12 2.89 2.41
CA LEU A 92 8.36 3.10 1.63
C LEU A 92 8.14 4.01 0.42
N ALA A 93 6.97 3.96 -0.22
CA ALA A 93 6.65 4.88 -1.33
C ALA A 93 6.71 6.35 -0.90
N ASP A 94 6.14 6.69 0.27
CA ASP A 94 6.17 8.07 0.81
C ASP A 94 7.60 8.50 1.19
N TYR A 95 8.42 7.59 1.70
CA TYR A 95 9.84 7.85 1.97
C TYR A 95 10.64 7.95 0.66
N GLY A 96 10.33 7.14 -0.34
CA GLY A 96 10.94 7.22 -1.66
C GLY A 96 10.74 8.59 -2.29
N GLU A 97 9.53 9.12 -2.27
CA GLU A 97 9.24 10.48 -2.74
C GLU A 97 10.07 11.53 -2.01
N ARG A 98 10.17 11.45 -0.67
CA ARG A 98 10.98 12.38 0.15
C ARG A 98 12.46 12.30 -0.15
N TYR A 99 12.97 11.14 -0.51
CA TYR A 99 14.37 10.91 -0.80
C TYR A 99 14.74 11.13 -2.27
N GLY A 100 13.74 11.40 -3.14
CA GLY A 100 13.95 11.51 -4.59
C GLY A 100 14.29 10.16 -5.23
N VAL A 101 13.86 9.06 -4.63
CA VAL A 101 13.96 7.69 -5.14
C VAL A 101 12.53 7.14 -5.24
N PRO A 102 11.81 7.45 -6.33
CA PRO A 102 10.43 7.00 -6.46
C PRO A 102 10.37 5.48 -6.56
N LYS A 103 9.47 4.88 -5.78
CA LYS A 103 9.20 3.45 -5.86
C LYS A 103 8.59 3.12 -7.23
N PRO A 104 9.11 2.13 -7.97
CA PRO A 104 8.54 1.69 -9.24
C PRO A 104 7.06 1.31 -9.09
N LYS A 105 6.21 1.88 -9.94
CA LYS A 105 4.79 1.52 -9.97
C LYS A 105 4.62 0.23 -10.74
N VAL A 106 3.88 -0.70 -10.17
CA VAL A 106 3.48 -1.95 -10.81
C VAL A 106 1.97 -1.89 -11.03
N GLU A 107 1.53 -1.89 -12.27
CA GLU A 107 0.10 -1.88 -12.63
C GLU A 107 -0.47 -3.29 -12.65
N ASP A 108 0.31 -4.28 -13.05
CA ASP A 108 -0.06 -5.68 -13.07
C ASP A 108 1.04 -6.54 -12.41
N TRP A 109 0.65 -7.30 -11.39
CA TRP A 109 1.53 -8.20 -10.64
C TRP A 109 1.63 -9.59 -11.29
N VAL A 110 0.79 -9.86 -12.29
CA VAL A 110 0.76 -11.14 -12.98
C VAL A 110 1.70 -11.09 -14.17
N GLY A 111 2.73 -11.94 -14.15
CA GLY A 111 3.63 -12.09 -15.30
C GLY A 111 4.85 -11.16 -15.30
N LEU A 112 5.18 -10.52 -14.18
CA LEU A 112 6.44 -9.77 -14.07
C LEU A 112 7.65 -10.71 -14.27
N THR A 113 8.66 -10.20 -14.96
CA THR A 113 9.94 -10.88 -15.12
C THR A 113 10.79 -10.80 -13.86
N TYR A 114 11.78 -11.68 -13.74
CA TYR A 114 12.73 -11.62 -12.63
C TYR A 114 13.42 -10.26 -12.49
N GLU A 115 13.80 -9.64 -13.60
CA GLU A 115 14.49 -8.33 -13.60
C GLU A 115 13.56 -7.19 -13.12
N GLU A 116 12.26 -7.26 -13.40
CA GLU A 116 11.28 -6.29 -12.89
C GLU A 116 11.07 -6.45 -11.39
N TYR A 117 10.90 -7.67 -10.88
CA TYR A 117 10.86 -7.92 -9.43
C TYR A 117 12.16 -7.47 -8.75
N LYS A 118 13.32 -7.81 -9.33
CA LYS A 118 14.62 -7.43 -8.80
C LYS A 118 14.79 -5.92 -8.72
N HIS A 119 14.50 -5.22 -9.83
CA HIS A 119 14.61 -3.76 -9.86
C HIS A 119 13.76 -3.12 -8.75
N ARG A 120 12.52 -3.57 -8.60
CA ARG A 120 11.62 -3.06 -7.57
C ARG A 120 12.13 -3.33 -6.15
N CYS A 121 12.52 -4.56 -5.87
CA CYS A 121 13.07 -4.96 -4.58
C CYS A 121 14.35 -4.19 -4.23
N GLU A 122 15.24 -4.00 -5.20
CA GLU A 122 16.47 -3.18 -5.02
C GLU A 122 16.17 -1.72 -4.72
N GLU A 123 15.14 -1.12 -5.35
CA GLU A 123 14.74 0.25 -5.02
C GLU A 123 14.13 0.34 -3.62
N ASP A 124 13.33 -0.64 -3.18
CA ASP A 124 12.81 -0.69 -1.83
C ASP A 124 13.93 -0.83 -0.79
N VAL A 125 14.95 -1.66 -1.05
CA VAL A 125 16.16 -1.75 -0.22
C VAL A 125 16.90 -0.40 -0.14
N LYS A 126 17.08 0.30 -1.26
CA LYS A 126 17.76 1.61 -1.30
C LYS A 126 17.01 2.67 -0.49
N ILE A 127 15.68 2.71 -0.63
CA ILE A 127 14.82 3.62 0.13
C ILE A 127 14.92 3.29 1.62
N ASN A 128 14.81 2.02 1.98
CA ASN A 128 14.85 1.59 3.37
C ASN A 128 16.23 1.77 4.02
N SER A 129 17.31 1.59 3.26
CA SER A 129 18.68 1.89 3.74
C SER A 129 18.84 3.36 4.10
N ARG A 130 18.28 4.28 3.31
CA ARG A 130 18.26 5.70 3.64
C ARG A 130 17.42 5.99 4.89
N LEU A 131 16.25 5.38 4.96
CA LEU A 131 15.36 5.50 6.12
C LEU A 131 16.05 5.00 7.39
N TRP A 132 16.66 3.83 7.33
CA TRP A 132 17.42 3.30 8.47
C TRP A 132 18.54 4.23 8.93
N LYS A 133 19.33 4.77 8.01
CA LYS A 133 20.39 5.74 8.32
C LYS A 133 19.83 6.98 9.05
N GLU A 134 18.68 7.50 8.60
CA GLU A 134 17.99 8.62 9.25
C GLU A 134 17.48 8.24 10.66
N LEU A 135 16.77 7.13 10.78
CA LEU A 135 16.21 6.67 12.05
C LEU A 135 17.32 6.34 13.06
N ARG A 136 18.38 5.67 12.62
CA ARG A 136 19.56 5.37 13.45
C ARG A 136 20.25 6.65 13.97
N SER A 137 20.36 7.67 13.13
CA SER A 137 20.90 8.98 13.55
C SER A 137 20.04 9.59 14.66
N LYS A 138 18.71 9.54 14.52
CA LYS A 138 17.76 10.02 15.55
C LYS A 138 17.86 9.20 16.84
N LEU A 139 17.94 7.88 16.72
CA LEU A 139 18.12 6.97 17.88
C LEU A 139 19.41 7.28 18.62
N ASN A 140 20.54 7.42 17.92
CA ASN A 140 21.82 7.74 18.52
C ASN A 140 21.77 9.08 19.28
N ARG A 141 21.09 10.08 18.70
CA ARG A 141 20.95 11.41 19.34
C ARG A 141 20.08 11.34 20.60
N LEU A 142 18.97 10.58 20.57
CA LEU A 142 18.02 10.51 21.68
C LEU A 142 18.49 9.57 22.80
N TYR A 143 19.11 8.46 22.44
CA TYR A 143 19.46 7.37 23.36
C TYR A 143 20.96 7.19 23.54
N LYS A 144 21.79 8.09 23.00
CA LYS A 144 23.26 8.05 23.12
C LYS A 144 23.88 6.71 22.70
N GLY A 145 23.26 6.04 21.71
CA GLY A 145 23.68 4.72 21.21
C GLY A 145 23.07 3.52 21.94
N ASP A 146 22.43 3.68 23.07
CA ASP A 146 21.75 2.61 23.85
C ASP A 146 20.26 2.53 23.48
N TYR A 147 19.95 2.03 22.32
CA TYR A 147 18.57 1.90 21.82
C TYR A 147 18.11 0.45 21.60
N THR A 148 18.92 -0.52 21.93
CA THR A 148 18.63 -1.95 21.72
C THR A 148 17.32 -2.38 22.37
N ASN A 149 17.09 -1.96 23.62
CA ASN A 149 15.86 -2.28 24.34
C ASN A 149 14.61 -1.69 23.65
N LEU A 150 14.71 -0.47 23.11
CA LEU A 150 13.61 0.13 22.36
C LEU A 150 13.31 -0.65 21.07
N VAL A 151 14.35 -1.01 20.31
CA VAL A 151 14.20 -1.79 19.08
C VAL A 151 13.55 -3.13 19.38
N ASN A 152 14.06 -3.87 20.36
CA ASN A 152 13.49 -5.15 20.79
C ASN A 152 12.02 -5.01 21.27
N TYR A 153 11.71 -3.96 21.99
CA TYR A 153 10.33 -3.69 22.43
C TYR A 153 9.38 -3.43 21.25
N LEU A 154 9.83 -2.67 20.25
CA LEU A 154 9.01 -2.41 19.05
C LEU A 154 8.84 -3.66 18.20
N THR A 155 9.90 -4.47 18.05
CA THR A 155 9.83 -5.79 17.40
C THR A 155 8.82 -6.69 18.11
N PHE A 156 8.92 -6.83 19.42
CA PHE A 156 7.97 -7.60 20.24
C PHE A 156 6.52 -7.12 20.06
N LYS A 157 6.29 -5.81 20.01
CA LYS A 157 4.94 -5.30 19.73
C LYS A 157 4.42 -5.72 18.35
N MET A 158 5.26 -5.71 17.34
CA MET A 158 4.87 -6.17 16.01
C MET A 158 4.60 -7.67 15.98
N GLU A 159 5.35 -8.46 16.72
CA GLU A 159 5.08 -9.91 16.91
C GLU A 159 3.72 -10.14 17.56
N CYS A 160 3.41 -9.42 18.64
CA CYS A 160 2.09 -9.49 19.27
C CYS A 160 0.95 -9.13 18.30
N LEU A 161 1.14 -8.09 17.46
CA LEU A 161 0.15 -7.71 16.45
C LEU A 161 -0.01 -8.79 15.37
N ARG A 162 1.09 -9.38 14.91
CA ARG A 162 1.08 -10.49 13.95
C ARG A 162 0.32 -11.69 14.51
N ASP A 163 0.62 -12.08 15.74
CA ASP A 163 -0.03 -13.23 16.39
C ASP A 163 -1.51 -12.97 16.63
N GLN A 164 -1.88 -11.73 16.98
CA GLN A 164 -3.27 -11.32 17.12
C GLN A 164 -4.02 -11.35 15.78
N GLU A 165 -3.39 -10.90 14.70
CA GLU A 165 -3.96 -10.95 13.36
C GLU A 165 -4.13 -12.40 12.87
N ALA A 166 -3.13 -13.25 13.10
CA ALA A 166 -3.19 -14.67 12.75
C ALA A 166 -4.27 -15.43 13.53
N TYR A 167 -4.44 -15.10 14.82
CA TYR A 167 -5.49 -15.70 15.66
C TYR A 167 -6.89 -15.20 15.26
N GLY A 168 -6.97 -13.95 14.83
CA GLY A 168 -8.23 -13.28 14.46
C GLY A 168 -9.17 -13.01 15.64
N TRP A 169 -10.32 -12.45 15.29
CA TRP A 169 -11.38 -12.13 16.25
C TRP A 169 -12.63 -12.94 15.92
N LYS A 170 -13.26 -13.49 16.93
CA LYS A 170 -14.56 -14.13 16.74
C LYS A 170 -15.62 -13.05 16.51
N LEU A 171 -16.10 -12.94 15.27
CA LEU A 171 -17.21 -12.06 14.93
C LEU A 171 -18.53 -12.81 15.08
N ASP A 172 -19.48 -12.22 15.80
CA ASP A 172 -20.88 -12.64 15.75
C ASP A 172 -21.50 -12.15 14.42
N VAL A 173 -21.37 -12.99 13.38
CA VAL A 173 -21.80 -12.67 12.02
C VAL A 173 -23.31 -12.37 11.98
N THR A 174 -24.14 -13.12 12.73
CA THR A 174 -25.58 -12.92 12.75
C THR A 174 -25.94 -11.55 13.30
N LYS A 175 -25.33 -11.15 14.41
CA LYS A 175 -25.54 -9.84 15.00
C LYS A 175 -24.99 -8.72 14.12
N ALA A 176 -23.82 -8.93 13.50
CA ALA A 176 -23.21 -7.96 12.59
C ALA A 176 -24.11 -7.72 11.38
N GLN A 177 -24.65 -8.78 10.77
CA GLN A 177 -25.58 -8.68 9.65
C GLN A 177 -26.86 -7.95 10.04
N HIS A 178 -27.48 -8.30 11.17
CA HIS A 178 -28.67 -7.61 11.65
C HIS A 178 -28.44 -6.11 11.88
N LEU A 179 -27.29 -5.74 12.46
CA LEU A 179 -26.93 -4.33 12.67
C LEU A 179 -26.67 -3.60 11.35
N HIS A 180 -26.02 -4.27 10.40
CA HIS A 180 -25.78 -3.74 9.06
C HIS A 180 -27.10 -3.42 8.36
N ASP A 181 -28.03 -4.37 8.33
CA ASP A 181 -29.32 -4.22 7.65
C ASP A 181 -30.14 -3.09 8.29
N LYS A 182 -30.17 -3.03 9.62
CA LYS A 182 -30.80 -1.93 10.35
C LYS A 182 -30.21 -0.56 9.99
N LEU A 183 -28.88 -0.45 9.93
CA LEU A 183 -28.20 0.79 9.56
C LEU A 183 -28.46 1.18 8.10
N LEU A 184 -28.61 0.19 7.21
CA LEU A 184 -28.95 0.41 5.82
C LEU A 184 -30.36 0.99 5.67
N GLU A 185 -31.34 0.44 6.41
CA GLU A 185 -32.71 0.98 6.47
C GLU A 185 -32.74 2.41 7.04
N GLU A 186 -32.03 2.66 8.13
CA GLU A 186 -31.95 4.00 8.72
C GLU A 186 -31.31 5.00 7.73
N LYS A 187 -30.25 4.59 7.04
CA LYS A 187 -29.60 5.41 6.01
C LYS A 187 -30.58 5.77 4.90
N GLN A 188 -31.28 4.78 4.34
CA GLN A 188 -32.26 4.99 3.27
C GLN A 188 -33.37 5.95 3.70
N HIS A 189 -33.91 5.75 4.90
CA HIS A 189 -34.95 6.62 5.44
C HIS A 189 -34.48 8.07 5.59
N LYS A 190 -33.24 8.29 6.02
CA LYS A 190 -32.64 9.63 6.13
C LYS A 190 -32.34 10.25 4.74
N GLU A 191 -31.89 9.45 3.78
CA GLU A 191 -31.68 9.91 2.41
C GLU A 191 -33.00 10.33 1.75
N ASP A 192 -34.06 9.57 1.94
CA ASP A 192 -35.40 9.88 1.43
C ASP A 192 -35.97 11.16 2.10
N ALA A 193 -35.77 11.31 3.40
CA ALA A 193 -36.18 12.50 4.13
C ALA A 193 -35.39 13.74 3.66
N LEU A 194 -34.11 13.62 3.46
CA LEU A 194 -33.25 14.68 2.94
C LEU A 194 -33.65 15.06 1.51
N SER A 195 -33.87 14.08 0.65
CA SER A 195 -34.32 14.31 -0.74
C SER A 195 -35.63 15.08 -0.80
N ARG A 196 -36.56 14.78 0.11
CA ARG A 196 -37.84 15.52 0.20
C ARG A 196 -37.71 16.92 0.76
N ALA A 197 -36.72 17.14 1.64
CA ALA A 197 -36.48 18.43 2.28
C ALA A 197 -35.62 19.39 1.43
N MET A 198 -34.83 18.86 0.52
CA MET A 198 -33.96 19.66 -0.34
C MET A 198 -34.76 20.27 -1.49
N PRO A 199 -34.58 21.57 -1.76
CA PRO A 199 -35.22 22.21 -2.91
C PRO A 199 -34.61 21.63 -4.20
N GLU A 200 -35.46 21.48 -5.23
CA GLU A 200 -35.01 21.10 -6.56
C GLU A 200 -33.98 22.11 -7.07
N LYS A 201 -32.76 21.64 -7.29
CA LYS A 201 -31.68 22.44 -7.87
C LYS A 201 -31.63 22.16 -9.37
N ILE A 202 -32.12 23.07 -10.17
CA ILE A 202 -31.93 23.02 -11.62
C ILE A 202 -30.46 23.34 -11.91
N MET A 203 -29.69 22.37 -12.27
CA MET A 203 -28.31 22.57 -12.74
C MET A 203 -28.32 22.75 -14.26
N THR A 204 -28.10 23.96 -14.72
CA THR A 204 -27.87 24.23 -16.12
C THR A 204 -26.43 23.87 -16.48
N MET A 205 -26.24 22.78 -17.19
CA MET A 205 -24.92 22.47 -17.78
C MET A 205 -24.84 23.07 -19.18
N VAL A 206 -23.99 24.09 -19.33
CA VAL A 206 -23.66 24.62 -20.66
C VAL A 206 -22.73 23.60 -21.35
N ARG A 207 -23.24 22.87 -22.32
CA ARG A 207 -22.44 22.00 -23.17
C ARG A 207 -22.17 22.70 -24.50
N ASN A 208 -20.91 22.99 -24.76
CA ASN A 208 -20.49 23.48 -26.05
C ASN A 208 -20.67 22.41 -27.15
N PRO A 209 -21.19 22.81 -28.34
CA PRO A 209 -21.29 21.88 -29.46
C PRO A 209 -19.89 21.37 -29.89
N PRO A 210 -19.75 20.11 -30.34
CA PRO A 210 -18.49 19.61 -30.84
C PRO A 210 -18.03 20.40 -32.08
N LYS A 211 -16.73 20.63 -32.21
CA LYS A 211 -16.14 21.39 -33.33
C LYS A 211 -16.54 20.85 -34.71
N ASN A 212 -16.75 19.56 -34.83
CA ASN A 212 -17.14 18.87 -36.08
C ASN A 212 -18.61 18.40 -35.99
N MET A 213 -19.53 19.32 -35.88
CA MET A 213 -20.95 19.03 -35.76
C MET A 213 -21.54 18.41 -37.04
N HIS A 214 -21.08 18.85 -38.22
CA HIS A 214 -21.57 18.42 -39.52
C HIS A 214 -20.46 17.80 -40.35
N LYS A 215 -20.82 16.87 -41.24
CA LYS A 215 -19.97 16.35 -42.32
C LYS A 215 -19.84 17.35 -43.46
N LYS A 216 -18.95 17.09 -44.41
CA LYS A 216 -18.76 17.95 -45.63
C LYS A 216 -20.02 18.08 -46.48
N ASP A 217 -20.93 17.12 -46.43
CA ASP A 217 -22.21 17.08 -47.12
C ASP A 217 -23.33 17.82 -46.41
N GLY A 218 -23.05 18.49 -45.26
CA GLY A 218 -24.03 19.22 -44.45
C GLY A 218 -24.82 18.34 -43.46
N SER A 219 -24.73 17.01 -43.55
CA SER A 219 -25.39 16.11 -42.59
C SER A 219 -24.70 16.12 -41.21
N LEU A 220 -25.42 15.72 -40.15
CA LEU A 220 -24.81 15.60 -38.83
C LEU A 220 -23.71 14.53 -38.81
N SER A 221 -22.62 14.86 -38.17
CA SER A 221 -21.59 13.87 -37.86
C SER A 221 -22.07 12.96 -36.71
N ALA A 222 -21.45 11.78 -36.54
CA ALA A 222 -21.74 10.90 -35.42
C ALA A 222 -21.53 11.57 -34.05
N HIS A 223 -20.66 12.59 -33.96
CA HIS A 223 -20.49 13.43 -32.76
C HIS A 223 -21.63 14.46 -32.62
N GLY A 224 -22.09 15.01 -33.71
CA GLY A 224 -23.24 15.93 -33.74
C GLY A 224 -24.53 15.23 -33.37
N GLU A 225 -24.76 14.01 -33.83
CA GLU A 225 -25.93 13.20 -33.48
C GLU A 225 -25.94 12.85 -31.98
N ARG A 226 -24.81 12.36 -31.47
CA ARG A 226 -24.67 12.05 -30.01
C ARG A 226 -24.87 13.29 -29.15
N TRP A 227 -24.38 14.44 -29.58
CA TRP A 227 -24.56 15.68 -28.83
C TRP A 227 -26.01 16.13 -28.81
N LYS A 228 -26.75 16.08 -29.94
CA LYS A 228 -28.17 16.35 -30.00
C LYS A 228 -29.02 15.40 -29.18
N GLN A 229 -28.69 14.10 -29.22
CA GLN A 229 -29.36 13.08 -28.38
C GLN A 229 -29.13 13.35 -26.90
N THR A 230 -27.92 13.68 -26.52
CA THR A 230 -27.61 14.02 -25.11
C THR A 230 -28.32 15.28 -24.65
N LEU A 231 -28.52 16.28 -25.54
CA LEU A 231 -29.34 17.47 -25.21
C LEU A 231 -30.82 17.10 -25.04
N ALA A 232 -31.36 16.25 -25.92
CA ALA A 232 -32.76 15.81 -25.83
C ALA A 232 -32.99 15.02 -24.53
N ASP A 233 -32.06 14.14 -24.16
CA ASP A 233 -32.12 13.34 -22.93
C ASP A 233 -31.94 14.21 -21.66
N THR A 234 -31.24 15.34 -21.77
CA THR A 234 -31.00 16.27 -20.64
C THR A 234 -32.18 17.24 -20.46
N LEU A 235 -32.97 17.50 -21.51
CA LEU A 235 -34.18 18.29 -21.43
C LEU A 235 -35.41 17.54 -20.87
N CYS A 236 -35.30 16.21 -20.71
CA CYS A 236 -36.25 15.39 -19.97
C CYS A 236 -35.90 15.48 -18.47
N PRO A 237 -36.73 15.97 -17.55
CA PRO A 237 -36.43 16.08 -16.15
C PRO A 237 -36.47 14.70 -15.49
N GLN A 238 -35.40 13.93 -15.62
CA GLN A 238 -35.15 12.80 -14.77
C GLN A 238 -34.05 13.23 -13.77
N LEU A 239 -34.43 13.29 -12.51
CA LEU A 239 -33.55 13.46 -11.36
C LEU A 239 -32.46 12.38 -11.41
N LEU A 240 -31.31 12.70 -11.96
CA LEU A 240 -30.13 11.84 -11.89
C LEU A 240 -29.31 12.23 -10.67
N TRP A 241 -29.51 11.52 -9.56
CA TRP A 241 -28.49 11.37 -8.53
C TRP A 241 -27.27 10.66 -9.14
N PRO A 242 -26.04 11.14 -8.89
CA PRO A 242 -24.89 10.34 -9.25
C PRO A 242 -24.92 9.08 -8.39
N GLN A 243 -25.10 7.92 -9.01
CA GLN A 243 -24.83 6.66 -8.36
C GLN A 243 -23.36 6.68 -7.97
N SER A 244 -23.09 6.81 -6.67
CA SER A 244 -21.76 6.64 -6.11
C SER A 244 -21.28 5.26 -6.46
N ARG A 245 -20.18 5.18 -7.18
CA ARG A 245 -19.46 3.92 -7.36
C ARG A 245 -18.94 3.49 -5.98
N LEU A 246 -19.42 2.35 -5.52
CA LEU A 246 -18.75 1.54 -4.50
C LEU A 246 -17.54 0.88 -5.12
#